data_c1b6bde1d070949b6e98646f9cb375c2
#
_entry.id   c1b6bde1d070949b6e98646f9cb375c2
#
_cell.length_a   1.000
_cell.length_b   1.000
_cell.length_c   1.000
_cell.angle_alpha   90.00
_cell.angle_beta   90.00
_cell.angle_gamma   90.00
#
_symmetry.space_group_name_H-M   'P 1'
#
loop_
_entity.id
_entity.type
_entity.pdbx_description
1 polymer ?
#
loop_
_entity_poly.entity_id
_entity_poly.type
_entity_poly.pdbx_seq_one_letter_code
_entity_poly.pdbx_strand_id
1 'polypeptide(L)'
;MATLTFAAALNAALADEMAADDMVVVFGEDVGTLGGVFRITDGLTARFGEERCFDTPLAESGIAGMAVGMALGGARPVIEMQFDAFAYPAFEQIASHVAKMRNRTKGATPMPITIRIPYGGGIGGVEHHCDSSESYYAHTPGLKVYTPASVKDAYMMLRSAIRLDDPVVFMEPKKMYWTKAELDLDQLREEFEEGWARVEDKKEHGEAWARAAVVREGTDVTLVSYGPSVPTCLAAAHAAAEEGLSVEVVDLRTVNPLDEDTMAASVAKTGRAVVVAEPQGFASVASWAA
;
A
#
# COMPACT_ATOMS: atom_id res chain seq x y z
N MET A 1 15.46 -7.02 -18.56
CA MET A 1 14.06 -7.26 -18.14
C MET A 1 13.95 -8.67 -17.60
N ALA A 2 13.32 -8.85 -16.47
CA ALA A 2 13.02 -10.15 -15.86
C ALA A 2 11.54 -10.19 -15.48
N THR A 3 10.97 -11.39 -15.42
CA THR A 3 9.61 -11.57 -14.92
C THR A 3 9.61 -11.38 -13.40
N LEU A 4 8.99 -10.33 -12.92
CA LEU A 4 8.85 -10.02 -11.49
C LEU A 4 7.41 -10.29 -11.04
N THR A 5 7.25 -10.98 -9.90
CA THR A 5 5.93 -11.09 -9.27
C THR A 5 5.67 -9.89 -8.37
N PHE A 6 4.39 -9.65 -8.03
CA PHE A 6 4.01 -8.60 -7.08
C PHE A 6 4.70 -8.81 -5.71
N ALA A 7 4.72 -10.04 -5.19
CA ALA A 7 5.42 -10.38 -3.95
C ALA A 7 6.93 -10.13 -4.05
N ALA A 8 7.56 -10.49 -5.18
CA ALA A 8 8.99 -10.24 -5.40
C ALA A 8 9.30 -8.73 -5.53
N ALA A 9 8.38 -7.94 -6.06
CA ALA A 9 8.51 -6.48 -6.12
C ALA A 9 8.49 -5.85 -4.71
N LEU A 10 7.60 -6.33 -3.82
CA LEU A 10 7.58 -5.91 -2.42
C LEU A 10 8.87 -6.31 -1.69
N ASN A 11 9.34 -7.55 -1.89
CA ASN A 11 10.61 -8.00 -1.31
C ASN A 11 11.78 -7.11 -1.76
N ALA A 12 11.86 -6.81 -3.06
CA ALA A 12 12.90 -5.94 -3.60
C ALA A 12 12.83 -4.52 -3.02
N ALA A 13 11.62 -3.97 -2.84
CA ALA A 13 11.42 -2.67 -2.23
C ALA A 13 11.93 -2.63 -0.78
N LEU A 14 11.59 -3.65 0.02
CA LEU A 14 12.10 -3.79 1.39
C LEU A 14 13.63 -3.91 1.42
N ALA A 15 14.18 -4.76 0.57
CA ALA A 15 15.62 -4.97 0.49
C ALA A 15 16.38 -3.70 0.08
N ASP A 16 15.85 -2.93 -0.85
CA ASP A 16 16.46 -1.69 -1.31
C ASP A 16 16.41 -0.58 -0.24
N GLU A 17 15.30 -0.43 0.47
CA GLU A 17 15.20 0.56 1.56
C GLU A 17 16.00 0.15 2.81
N MET A 18 16.06 -1.14 3.15
CA MET A 18 16.95 -1.63 4.21
C MET A 18 18.43 -1.45 3.88
N ALA A 19 18.79 -1.53 2.59
CA ALA A 19 20.17 -1.28 2.15
C ALA A 19 20.52 0.21 2.12
N ALA A 20 19.53 1.07 1.91
CA ALA A 20 19.72 2.53 1.81
C ALA A 20 19.72 3.23 3.19
N ASP A 21 19.02 2.68 4.18
CA ASP A 21 18.90 3.28 5.52
C ASP A 21 18.96 2.20 6.60
N ASP A 22 19.97 2.29 7.45
CA ASP A 22 20.18 1.36 8.57
C ASP A 22 19.10 1.47 9.67
N MET A 23 18.29 2.52 9.66
CA MET A 23 17.18 2.70 10.59
C MET A 23 15.91 1.98 10.16
N VAL A 24 15.83 1.45 8.94
CA VAL A 24 14.71 0.63 8.49
C VAL A 24 14.80 -0.77 9.11
N VAL A 25 13.76 -1.13 9.87
CA VAL A 25 13.66 -2.40 10.60
C VAL A 25 12.34 -3.08 10.24
N VAL A 26 12.39 -4.35 9.82
CA VAL A 26 11.23 -5.14 9.37
C VAL A 26 10.91 -6.22 10.40
N PHE A 27 9.67 -6.27 10.91
CA PHE A 27 9.31 -7.28 11.89
C PHE A 27 7.81 -7.57 11.93
N GLY A 28 7.48 -8.69 12.51
CA GLY A 28 6.11 -9.21 12.65
C GLY A 28 6.14 -10.69 12.92
N GLU A 29 5.00 -11.35 12.82
CA GLU A 29 4.88 -12.78 13.01
C GLU A 29 5.40 -13.52 11.78
N ASP A 30 6.29 -14.51 12.00
CA ASP A 30 6.93 -15.32 10.94
C ASP A 30 7.72 -14.52 9.88
N VAL A 31 8.03 -13.27 10.14
CA VAL A 31 8.73 -12.35 9.22
C VAL A 31 10.20 -12.70 9.06
N GLY A 32 10.85 -13.13 10.13
CA GLY A 32 12.27 -13.42 10.16
C GLY A 32 12.62 -14.75 9.51
N THR A 33 12.50 -15.84 10.26
CA THR A 33 12.96 -17.17 9.82
C THR A 33 12.15 -17.73 8.67
N LEU A 34 10.81 -17.59 8.71
CA LEU A 34 9.92 -18.09 7.66
C LEU A 34 9.97 -17.22 6.40
N GLY A 35 10.24 -15.93 6.52
CA GLY A 35 10.19 -14.97 5.41
C GLY A 35 8.79 -14.47 5.10
N GLY A 36 7.90 -14.47 6.09
CA GLY A 36 6.49 -14.11 5.98
C GLY A 36 5.61 -15.22 5.41
N VAL A 37 4.31 -15.18 5.71
CA VAL A 37 3.31 -16.15 5.22
C VAL A 37 3.29 -16.21 3.68
N PHE A 38 3.45 -15.07 3.04
CA PHE A 38 3.48 -14.94 1.57
C PHE A 38 4.90 -14.79 0.99
N ARG A 39 5.93 -15.06 1.78
CA ARG A 39 7.35 -15.00 1.40
C ARG A 39 7.85 -13.62 0.95
N ILE A 40 7.23 -12.57 1.42
CA ILE A 40 7.61 -11.21 1.04
C ILE A 40 8.91 -10.78 1.73
N THR A 41 9.21 -11.30 2.92
CA THR A 41 10.43 -10.99 3.67
C THR A 41 11.50 -12.07 3.54
N ASP A 42 11.31 -13.05 2.64
CA ASP A 42 12.27 -14.13 2.43
C ASP A 42 13.67 -13.61 2.09
N GLY A 43 14.68 -14.15 2.77
CA GLY A 43 16.09 -13.77 2.58
C GLY A 43 16.52 -12.46 3.27
N LEU A 44 15.61 -11.64 3.80
CA LEU A 44 15.97 -10.35 4.42
C LEU A 44 16.78 -10.55 5.71
N THR A 45 16.39 -11.49 6.57
CA THR A 45 17.14 -11.80 7.80
C THR A 45 18.55 -12.28 7.50
N ALA A 46 18.73 -13.13 6.48
CA ALA A 46 20.04 -13.60 6.07
C ALA A 46 20.94 -12.47 5.53
N ARG A 47 20.34 -11.46 4.89
CA ARG A 47 21.06 -10.33 4.29
C ARG A 47 21.36 -9.21 5.27
N PHE A 48 20.43 -8.90 6.18
CA PHE A 48 20.51 -7.71 7.03
C PHE A 48 20.66 -8.01 8.53
N GLY A 49 20.57 -9.28 8.92
CA GLY A 49 20.71 -9.73 10.31
C GLY A 49 19.38 -9.74 11.09
N GLU A 50 19.36 -10.52 12.17
CA GLU A 50 18.19 -10.67 13.06
C GLU A 50 17.86 -9.39 13.84
N GLU A 51 18.77 -8.44 13.94
CA GLU A 51 18.51 -7.15 14.58
C GLU A 51 17.66 -6.21 13.70
N ARG A 52 17.61 -6.49 12.40
CA ARG A 52 16.92 -5.64 11.41
C ARG A 52 15.75 -6.32 10.72
N CYS A 53 15.70 -7.66 10.72
CA CYS A 53 14.56 -8.43 10.22
C CYS A 53 14.33 -9.62 11.14
N PHE A 54 13.24 -9.59 11.93
CA PHE A 54 13.03 -10.55 13.01
C PHE A 54 11.57 -10.90 13.27
N ASP A 55 11.38 -12.06 13.92
CA ASP A 55 10.09 -12.55 14.38
C ASP A 55 9.66 -11.90 15.69
N THR A 56 8.36 -11.73 15.87
CA THR A 56 7.74 -11.32 17.12
C THR A 56 6.84 -12.43 17.67
N PRO A 57 6.50 -12.40 18.96
CA PRO A 57 5.36 -13.15 19.44
C PRO A 57 4.07 -12.76 18.73
N LEU A 58 3.07 -13.66 18.70
CA LEU A 58 1.74 -13.43 18.19
C LEU A 58 0.99 -12.47 19.13
N ALA A 59 1.16 -11.16 18.87
CA ALA A 59 0.60 -10.09 19.70
C ALA A 59 0.57 -8.77 18.90
N GLU A 60 -0.36 -8.62 17.99
CA GLU A 60 -0.40 -7.52 17.01
C GLU A 60 -0.47 -6.14 17.67
N SER A 61 -1.16 -6.00 18.80
CA SER A 61 -1.13 -4.76 19.59
C SER A 61 0.27 -4.46 20.15
N GLY A 62 1.01 -5.51 20.56
CA GLY A 62 2.40 -5.40 20.98
C GLY A 62 3.33 -5.01 19.85
N ILE A 63 3.13 -5.58 18.65
CA ILE A 63 3.88 -5.26 17.42
C ILE A 63 3.72 -3.77 17.09
N ALA A 64 2.47 -3.29 17.02
CA ALA A 64 2.19 -1.88 16.74
C ALA A 64 2.73 -0.94 17.84
N GLY A 65 2.58 -1.32 19.12
CA GLY A 65 3.11 -0.55 20.25
C GLY A 65 4.63 -0.47 20.24
N MET A 66 5.32 -1.58 19.92
CA MET A 66 6.78 -1.60 19.75
C MET A 66 7.23 -0.69 18.61
N ALA A 67 6.52 -0.72 17.47
CA ALA A 67 6.81 0.17 16.34
C ALA A 67 6.76 1.65 16.76
N VAL A 68 5.77 2.05 17.57
CA VAL A 68 5.71 3.42 18.12
C VAL A 68 6.95 3.75 18.94
N GLY A 69 7.36 2.86 19.85
CA GLY A 69 8.56 3.05 20.65
C GLY A 69 9.83 3.15 19.81
N MET A 70 9.98 2.30 18.79
CA MET A 70 11.11 2.33 17.85
C MET A 70 11.14 3.61 17.02
N ALA A 71 10.00 4.06 16.50
CA ALA A 71 9.90 5.32 15.76
C ALA A 71 10.27 6.54 16.65
N LEU A 72 9.84 6.55 17.91
CA LEU A 72 10.27 7.57 18.88
C LEU A 72 11.79 7.52 19.16
N GLY A 73 12.39 6.34 19.04
CA GLY A 73 13.84 6.13 19.14
C GLY A 73 14.61 6.47 17.85
N GLY A 74 13.93 6.87 16.78
CA GLY A 74 14.54 7.27 15.50
C GLY A 74 14.60 6.18 14.44
N ALA A 75 14.06 4.98 14.69
CA ALA A 75 13.96 3.93 13.69
C ALA A 75 12.81 4.21 12.69
N ARG A 76 12.85 3.50 11.55
CA ARG A 76 11.79 3.43 10.54
C ARG A 76 11.19 2.02 10.50
N PRO A 77 10.26 1.71 11.41
CA PRO A 77 9.68 0.37 11.48
C PRO A 77 8.76 0.08 10.30
N VAL A 78 8.96 -1.10 9.71
CA VAL A 78 8.04 -1.71 8.76
C VAL A 78 7.48 -2.96 9.42
N ILE A 79 6.22 -2.93 9.81
CA ILE A 79 5.57 -4.06 10.50
C ILE A 79 4.65 -4.81 9.55
N GLU A 80 4.61 -6.13 9.69
CA GLU A 80 3.71 -7.00 8.93
C GLU A 80 2.62 -7.56 9.85
N MET A 81 1.37 -7.41 9.43
CA MET A 81 0.24 -8.18 9.94
C MET A 81 0.00 -9.35 8.99
N GLN A 82 -0.24 -10.54 9.49
CA GLN A 82 -0.36 -11.72 8.62
C GLN A 82 -1.59 -11.67 7.71
N PHE A 83 -2.71 -11.14 8.23
CA PHE A 83 -3.97 -10.97 7.49
C PHE A 83 -4.73 -9.75 8.02
N ASP A 84 -5.69 -9.29 7.25
CA ASP A 84 -6.43 -8.07 7.51
C ASP A 84 -7.17 -8.09 8.86
N ALA A 85 -7.99 -9.11 9.12
CA ALA A 85 -8.71 -9.17 10.39
C ALA A 85 -7.82 -9.51 11.60
N PHE A 86 -6.62 -10.05 11.38
CA PHE A 86 -5.65 -10.23 12.46
C PHE A 86 -5.04 -8.90 12.92
N ALA A 87 -5.15 -7.85 12.09
CA ALA A 87 -4.74 -6.51 12.49
C ALA A 87 -5.73 -5.82 13.46
N TYR A 88 -6.94 -6.34 13.68
CA TYR A 88 -7.92 -5.72 14.57
C TYR A 88 -7.43 -5.55 16.02
N PRO A 89 -6.73 -6.49 16.66
CA PRO A 89 -6.15 -6.24 17.97
C PRO A 89 -5.14 -5.10 18.01
N ALA A 90 -4.46 -4.81 16.89
CA ALA A 90 -3.55 -3.68 16.76
C ALA A 90 -4.26 -2.34 16.47
N PHE A 91 -5.52 -2.36 16.04
CA PHE A 91 -6.22 -1.16 15.57
C PHE A 91 -6.26 -0.05 16.62
N GLU A 92 -6.42 -0.39 17.90
CA GLU A 92 -6.36 0.60 18.98
C GLU A 92 -5.01 1.33 18.99
N GLN A 93 -3.90 0.61 18.92
CA GLN A 93 -2.55 1.20 18.91
C GLN A 93 -2.34 2.04 17.63
N ILE A 94 -2.81 1.56 16.50
CA ILE A 94 -2.73 2.26 15.22
C ILE A 94 -3.54 3.55 15.26
N ALA A 95 -4.80 3.50 15.69
CA ALA A 95 -5.70 4.64 15.69
C ALA A 95 -5.38 5.67 16.78
N SER A 96 -4.96 5.21 17.98
CA SER A 96 -4.75 6.09 19.13
C SER A 96 -3.33 6.63 19.25
N HIS A 97 -2.33 5.89 18.79
CA HIS A 97 -0.93 6.27 18.93
C HIS A 97 -0.25 6.54 17.59
N VAL A 98 -0.19 5.57 16.69
CA VAL A 98 0.48 5.72 15.39
C VAL A 98 -0.09 6.92 14.62
N ALA A 99 -1.40 6.96 14.43
CA ALA A 99 -2.08 8.00 13.65
C ALA A 99 -1.96 9.41 14.27
N LYS A 100 -1.89 9.52 15.60
CA LYS A 100 -2.10 10.80 16.29
C LYS A 100 -0.85 11.40 16.93
N MET A 101 0.23 10.65 17.05
CA MET A 101 1.44 11.11 17.76
C MET A 101 2.02 12.37 17.11
N ARG A 102 2.11 12.40 15.78
CA ARG A 102 2.62 13.57 15.05
C ARG A 102 1.77 14.81 15.30
N ASN A 103 0.44 14.69 15.29
CA ASN A 103 -0.45 15.80 15.61
C ASN A 103 -0.34 16.25 17.08
N ARG A 104 -0.25 15.31 18.04
CA ARG A 104 -0.06 15.64 19.47
C ARG A 104 1.20 16.42 19.73
N THR A 105 2.26 16.14 19.00
CA THR A 105 3.56 16.82 19.10
C THR A 105 3.66 18.04 18.18
N LYS A 106 2.59 18.44 17.50
CA LYS A 106 2.56 19.55 16.54
C LYS A 106 3.63 19.41 15.44
N GLY A 107 3.82 18.20 14.96
CA GLY A 107 4.80 17.87 13.91
C GLY A 107 6.23 17.69 14.40
N ALA A 108 6.52 17.91 15.69
CA ALA A 108 7.89 17.81 16.22
C ALA A 108 8.43 16.37 16.22
N THR A 109 7.56 15.38 16.30
CA THR A 109 7.94 13.96 16.32
C THR A 109 7.40 13.27 15.08
N PRO A 110 8.25 12.85 14.14
CA PRO A 110 7.83 12.02 13.01
C PRO A 110 7.34 10.66 13.49
N MET A 111 6.50 10.01 12.69
CA MET A 111 5.99 8.67 12.98
C MET A 111 6.13 7.80 11.72
N PRO A 112 7.37 7.51 11.28
CA PRO A 112 7.68 6.84 10.03
C PRO A 112 7.43 5.34 10.12
N ILE A 113 6.18 4.95 10.36
CA ILE A 113 5.77 3.57 10.51
C ILE A 113 5.03 3.12 9.26
N THR A 114 5.52 2.08 8.60
CA THR A 114 4.80 1.41 7.51
C THR A 114 4.17 0.13 8.05
N ILE A 115 2.85 0.01 7.95
CA ILE A 115 2.08 -1.14 8.41
C ILE A 115 1.60 -1.90 7.18
N ARG A 116 2.20 -3.04 6.90
CA ARG A 116 1.85 -3.91 5.78
C ARG A 116 0.74 -4.86 6.20
N ILE A 117 -0.34 -4.87 5.43
CA ILE A 117 -1.52 -5.69 5.72
C ILE A 117 -1.98 -6.40 4.44
N PRO A 118 -1.83 -7.73 4.34
CA PRO A 118 -2.45 -8.52 3.29
C PRO A 118 -3.98 -8.49 3.43
N TYR A 119 -4.71 -8.02 2.41
CA TYR A 119 -6.16 -7.83 2.48
C TYR A 119 -6.90 -8.37 1.24
N GLY A 120 -8.24 -8.37 1.30
CA GLY A 120 -9.12 -8.75 0.22
C GLY A 120 -9.22 -10.26 0.01
N GLY A 121 -10.06 -10.67 -0.92
CA GLY A 121 -10.29 -12.06 -1.27
C GLY A 121 -9.25 -12.67 -2.21
N GLY A 122 -9.61 -13.80 -2.82
CA GLY A 122 -8.85 -14.43 -3.91
C GLY A 122 -7.99 -15.63 -3.52
N ILE A 123 -7.84 -15.93 -2.22
CA ILE A 123 -7.07 -17.10 -1.76
C ILE A 123 -7.96 -18.27 -1.27
N GLY A 124 -9.29 -18.11 -1.29
CA GLY A 124 -10.23 -19.13 -0.79
C GLY A 124 -10.24 -19.27 0.73
N GLY A 125 -9.64 -18.33 1.46
CA GLY A 125 -9.71 -18.27 2.92
C GLY A 125 -11.12 -17.93 3.39
N VAL A 126 -11.49 -18.43 4.56
CA VAL A 126 -12.73 -18.10 5.25
C VAL A 126 -12.39 -17.27 6.48
N GLU A 127 -13.35 -16.55 7.01
CA GLU A 127 -13.27 -15.70 8.21
C GLU A 127 -11.85 -15.20 8.57
N HIS A 128 -11.68 -13.91 8.76
CA HIS A 128 -10.41 -13.25 9.11
C HIS A 128 -9.31 -13.27 8.03
N HIS A 129 -9.46 -14.07 6.96
CA HIS A 129 -8.45 -14.18 5.92
C HIS A 129 -8.79 -13.46 4.61
N CYS A 130 -9.99 -12.89 4.49
CA CYS A 130 -10.47 -12.24 3.26
C CYS A 130 -11.19 -10.92 3.50
N ASP A 131 -10.95 -10.27 4.62
CA ASP A 131 -11.56 -8.99 4.94
C ASP A 131 -10.98 -7.86 4.07
N SER A 132 -11.71 -6.75 3.99
CA SER A 132 -11.32 -5.53 3.28
C SER A 132 -11.62 -4.34 4.20
N SER A 133 -10.67 -4.04 5.09
CA SER A 133 -10.83 -3.08 6.20
C SER A 133 -10.26 -1.69 5.90
N GLU A 134 -9.89 -1.39 4.66
CA GLU A 134 -9.27 -0.12 4.28
C GLU A 134 -10.07 1.10 4.75
N SER A 135 -11.41 0.99 4.83
CA SER A 135 -12.27 2.06 5.31
C SER A 135 -12.02 2.44 6.78
N TYR A 136 -11.64 1.50 7.63
CA TYR A 136 -11.34 1.78 9.05
C TYR A 136 -10.09 2.66 9.17
N TYR A 137 -9.09 2.36 8.36
CA TYR A 137 -7.85 3.13 8.34
C TYR A 137 -8.02 4.45 7.61
N ALA A 138 -8.73 4.48 6.48
CA ALA A 138 -9.03 5.70 5.74
C ALA A 138 -9.85 6.70 6.56
N HIS A 139 -10.76 6.22 7.42
CA HIS A 139 -11.54 7.06 8.33
C HIS A 139 -10.75 7.52 9.56
N THR A 140 -9.53 7.06 9.76
CA THR A 140 -8.69 7.41 10.91
C THR A 140 -7.75 8.57 10.56
N PRO A 141 -8.02 9.81 11.04
CA PRO A 141 -7.18 10.96 10.72
C PRO A 141 -5.73 10.78 11.19
N GLY A 142 -4.79 11.09 10.31
CA GLY A 142 -3.35 10.97 10.55
C GLY A 142 -2.70 9.74 9.90
N LEU A 143 -3.49 8.81 9.35
CA LEU A 143 -2.99 7.70 8.55
C LEU A 143 -3.03 8.04 7.06
N LYS A 144 -2.05 7.56 6.31
CA LYS A 144 -2.14 7.38 4.86
C LYS A 144 -2.48 5.91 4.57
N VAL A 145 -3.27 5.64 3.53
CA VAL A 145 -3.69 4.28 3.18
C VAL A 145 -3.43 4.03 1.71
N TYR A 146 -2.48 3.16 1.43
CA TYR A 146 -2.00 2.83 0.09
C TYR A 146 -2.48 1.45 -0.34
N THR A 147 -2.91 1.32 -1.61
CA THR A 147 -3.48 0.08 -2.16
C THR A 147 -2.96 -0.14 -3.58
N PRO A 148 -1.72 -0.61 -3.75
CA PRO A 148 -1.14 -0.80 -5.08
C PRO A 148 -1.92 -1.82 -5.91
N ALA A 149 -2.04 -1.57 -7.22
CA ALA A 149 -2.77 -2.41 -8.16
C ALA A 149 -1.92 -2.96 -9.31
N SER A 150 -0.60 -2.74 -9.27
CA SER A 150 0.35 -3.26 -10.25
C SER A 150 1.66 -3.70 -9.60
N VAL A 151 2.43 -4.54 -10.30
CA VAL A 151 3.77 -4.97 -9.84
C VAL A 151 4.73 -3.78 -9.69
N LYS A 152 4.64 -2.80 -10.62
CA LYS A 152 5.42 -1.57 -10.54
C LYS A 152 5.02 -0.72 -9.34
N ASP A 153 3.72 -0.52 -9.13
CA ASP A 153 3.22 0.28 -8.01
C ASP A 153 3.54 -0.39 -6.66
N ALA A 154 3.51 -1.72 -6.57
CA ALA A 154 3.94 -2.43 -5.36
C ALA A 154 5.37 -2.03 -4.94
N TYR A 155 6.29 -1.99 -5.89
CA TYR A 155 7.68 -1.58 -5.63
C TYR A 155 7.80 -0.09 -5.30
N MET A 156 7.24 0.77 -6.16
CA MET A 156 7.38 2.23 -6.06
C MET A 156 6.69 2.79 -4.81
N MET A 157 5.46 2.36 -4.56
CA MET A 157 4.65 2.86 -3.46
C MET A 157 5.17 2.37 -2.10
N LEU A 158 5.68 1.13 -2.00
CA LEU A 158 6.23 0.64 -0.73
C LEU A 158 7.52 1.39 -0.35
N ARG A 159 8.41 1.62 -1.31
CA ARG A 159 9.61 2.44 -1.08
C ARG A 159 9.24 3.86 -0.64
N SER A 160 8.26 4.47 -1.32
CA SER A 160 7.75 5.78 -0.94
C SER A 160 7.19 5.78 0.48
N ALA A 161 6.37 4.79 0.84
CA ALA A 161 5.78 4.67 2.17
C ALA A 161 6.84 4.59 3.28
N ILE A 162 7.91 3.80 3.07
CA ILE A 162 9.00 3.65 4.05
C ILE A 162 9.77 4.96 4.27
N ARG A 163 9.90 5.79 3.24
CA ARG A 163 10.64 7.07 3.32
C ARG A 163 9.84 8.22 3.93
N LEU A 164 8.52 8.08 4.07
CA LEU A 164 7.69 9.12 4.68
C LEU A 164 7.93 9.26 6.17
N ASP A 165 7.75 10.47 6.68
CA ASP A 165 7.72 10.77 8.11
C ASP A 165 6.32 10.59 8.72
N ASP A 166 5.31 10.36 7.88
CA ASP A 166 3.94 10.03 8.25
C ASP A 166 3.69 8.52 8.24
N PRO A 167 2.79 8.02 9.09
CA PRO A 167 2.46 6.62 9.10
C PRO A 167 1.62 6.22 7.88
N VAL A 168 1.98 5.08 7.30
CA VAL A 168 1.30 4.50 6.14
C VAL A 168 0.77 3.11 6.47
N VAL A 169 -0.52 2.89 6.26
CA VAL A 169 -1.10 1.55 6.16
C VAL A 169 -1.02 1.12 4.70
N PHE A 170 -0.19 0.13 4.44
CA PHE A 170 0.08 -0.39 3.10
C PHE A 170 -0.69 -1.69 2.91
N MET A 171 -1.85 -1.58 2.24
CA MET A 171 -2.79 -2.67 2.02
C MET A 171 -2.37 -3.48 0.80
N GLU A 172 -1.99 -4.75 1.00
CA GLU A 172 -1.48 -5.63 -0.04
C GLU A 172 -2.57 -6.56 -0.57
N PRO A 173 -3.05 -6.39 -1.83
CA PRO A 173 -4.07 -7.25 -2.39
C PRO A 173 -3.57 -8.69 -2.54
N LYS A 174 -4.00 -9.60 -1.67
CA LYS A 174 -3.51 -11.00 -1.64
C LYS A 174 -3.60 -11.73 -2.96
N LYS A 175 -4.69 -11.56 -3.69
CA LYS A 175 -4.88 -12.20 -5.01
C LYS A 175 -3.84 -11.77 -6.04
N MET A 176 -3.15 -10.65 -5.81
CA MET A 176 -2.16 -10.10 -6.73
C MET A 176 -0.73 -10.58 -6.47
N TYR A 177 -0.43 -11.24 -5.35
CA TYR A 177 0.94 -11.65 -5.01
C TYR A 177 1.65 -12.44 -6.12
N TRP A 178 0.90 -13.23 -6.89
CA TRP A 178 1.42 -14.02 -8.00
C TRP A 178 1.28 -13.34 -9.38
N THR A 179 0.69 -12.13 -9.43
CA THR A 179 0.63 -11.34 -10.67
C THR A 179 2.04 -11.04 -11.13
N LYS A 180 2.29 -11.19 -12.42
CA LYS A 180 3.62 -11.04 -13.05
C LYS A 180 3.63 -9.87 -14.00
N ALA A 181 4.80 -9.21 -14.08
CA ALA A 181 5.10 -8.21 -15.09
C ALA A 181 6.54 -8.36 -15.56
N GLU A 182 6.80 -8.05 -16.82
CA GLU A 182 8.16 -7.95 -17.37
C GLU A 182 8.70 -6.55 -17.04
N LEU A 183 9.58 -6.49 -16.04
CA LEU A 183 10.15 -5.24 -15.53
C LEU A 183 11.66 -5.37 -15.39
N ASP A 184 12.34 -4.25 -15.48
CA ASP A 184 13.76 -4.13 -15.18
C ASP A 184 13.92 -3.48 -13.81
N LEU A 185 14.43 -4.23 -12.84
CA LEU A 185 14.53 -3.75 -11.46
C LEU A 185 15.54 -2.60 -11.33
N ASP A 186 16.64 -2.62 -12.11
CA ASP A 186 17.61 -1.55 -12.06
C ASP A 186 17.03 -0.25 -12.64
N GLN A 187 16.27 -0.36 -13.72
CA GLN A 187 15.52 0.78 -14.25
C GLN A 187 14.48 1.33 -13.25
N LEU A 188 13.79 0.44 -12.52
CA LEU A 188 12.84 0.86 -11.48
C LEU A 188 13.55 1.59 -10.33
N ARG A 189 14.75 1.15 -9.94
CA ARG A 189 15.58 1.83 -8.94
C ARG A 189 15.94 3.24 -9.37
N GLU A 190 16.43 3.39 -10.60
CA GLU A 190 16.78 4.70 -11.16
C GLU A 190 15.55 5.62 -11.24
N GLU A 191 14.44 5.14 -11.78
CA GLU A 191 13.19 5.88 -11.88
C GLU A 191 12.68 6.34 -10.49
N PHE A 192 12.76 5.47 -9.50
CA PHE A 192 12.36 5.81 -8.15
C PHE A 192 13.24 6.92 -7.55
N GLU A 193 14.57 6.77 -7.61
CA GLU A 193 15.48 7.76 -7.03
C GLU A 193 15.37 9.12 -7.75
N GLU A 194 15.24 9.13 -9.06
CA GLU A 194 15.01 10.37 -9.81
C GLU A 194 13.67 11.03 -9.45
N GLY A 195 12.61 10.24 -9.33
CA GLY A 195 11.29 10.73 -8.92
C GLY A 195 11.32 11.28 -7.50
N TRP A 196 11.92 10.53 -6.58
CA TRP A 196 12.06 10.94 -5.19
C TRP A 196 12.90 12.22 -5.00
N ALA A 197 13.94 12.39 -5.81
CA ALA A 197 14.77 13.59 -5.78
C ALA A 197 14.00 14.86 -6.17
N ARG A 198 12.96 14.74 -7.00
CA ARG A 198 12.12 15.85 -7.46
C ARG A 198 11.00 16.23 -6.49
N VAL A 199 10.74 15.42 -5.47
CA VAL A 199 9.73 15.72 -4.45
C VAL A 199 10.27 16.84 -3.56
N GLU A 200 9.71 18.06 -3.69
CA GLU A 200 10.16 19.26 -2.96
C GLU A 200 9.88 19.17 -1.47
N ASP A 201 8.74 18.62 -1.08
CA ASP A 201 8.38 18.39 0.31
C ASP A 201 8.26 16.89 0.62
N LYS A 202 9.41 16.30 0.98
CA LYS A 202 9.50 14.87 1.33
C LYS A 202 8.69 14.47 2.57
N LYS A 203 8.21 15.45 3.35
CA LYS A 203 7.46 15.19 4.58
C LYS A 203 5.96 15.02 4.33
N GLU A 204 5.43 15.68 3.33
CA GLU A 204 4.01 15.70 3.01
C GLU A 204 3.66 14.93 1.73
N HIS A 205 4.58 14.83 0.78
CA HIS A 205 4.31 14.41 -0.59
C HIS A 205 5.16 13.21 -1.06
N GLY A 206 5.17 12.14 -0.33
CA GLY A 206 5.48 10.82 -0.92
C GLY A 206 4.50 10.45 -2.05
N GLU A 207 3.69 11.41 -2.42
CA GLU A 207 2.55 11.34 -3.34
C GLU A 207 2.93 11.11 -4.80
N ALA A 208 4.19 11.34 -5.21
CA ALA A 208 4.57 11.14 -6.61
C ALA A 208 4.22 9.74 -7.13
N TRP A 209 4.27 8.72 -6.24
CA TRP A 209 3.93 7.34 -6.56
C TRP A 209 2.55 6.93 -6.03
N ALA A 210 1.92 7.75 -5.20
CA ALA A 210 0.65 7.47 -4.53
C ALA A 210 -0.53 8.26 -5.10
N ARG A 211 -0.31 9.21 -6.02
CA ARG A 211 -1.40 9.88 -6.74
C ARG A 211 -2.14 8.92 -7.65
N ALA A 212 -3.43 9.19 -7.85
CA ALA A 212 -4.22 8.46 -8.81
C ALA A 212 -3.62 8.52 -10.22
N ALA A 213 -3.81 7.46 -10.98
CA ALA A 213 -3.32 7.35 -12.35
C ALA A 213 -4.42 6.93 -13.31
N VAL A 214 -4.47 7.58 -14.47
CA VAL A 214 -5.23 7.07 -15.61
C VAL A 214 -4.44 5.90 -16.19
N VAL A 215 -4.85 4.68 -15.87
CA VAL A 215 -4.16 3.44 -16.32
C VAL A 215 -4.68 2.95 -17.67
N ARG A 216 -5.79 3.50 -18.13
CA ARG A 216 -6.33 3.34 -19.49
C ARG A 216 -7.10 4.59 -19.88
N GLU A 217 -6.75 5.19 -21.00
CA GLU A 217 -7.48 6.32 -21.55
C GLU A 217 -8.83 5.89 -22.15
N GLY A 218 -9.83 6.77 -22.03
CA GLY A 218 -11.16 6.59 -22.60
C GLY A 218 -11.95 7.90 -22.68
N THR A 219 -13.12 7.88 -23.34
CA THR A 219 -13.92 9.08 -23.61
C THR A 219 -15.39 8.96 -23.25
N ASP A 220 -15.92 7.74 -23.03
CA ASP A 220 -17.37 7.55 -22.89
C ASP A 220 -17.82 7.33 -21.44
N VAL A 221 -16.99 6.69 -20.62
CA VAL A 221 -17.24 6.43 -19.20
C VAL A 221 -15.94 6.25 -18.45
N THR A 222 -15.87 6.73 -17.21
CA THR A 222 -14.76 6.49 -16.29
C THR A 222 -15.10 5.37 -15.32
N LEU A 223 -14.23 4.36 -15.21
CA LEU A 223 -14.21 3.42 -14.09
C LEU A 223 -13.18 3.90 -13.07
N VAL A 224 -13.62 4.22 -11.85
CA VAL A 224 -12.75 4.59 -10.74
C VAL A 224 -12.60 3.39 -9.82
N SER A 225 -11.37 3.02 -9.50
CA SER A 225 -11.11 1.83 -8.68
C SER A 225 -9.78 1.93 -7.93
N TYR A 226 -9.50 0.97 -7.07
CA TYR A 226 -8.24 0.83 -6.35
C TYR A 226 -7.93 -0.66 -6.05
N GLY A 227 -6.67 -0.94 -5.80
CA GLY A 227 -6.19 -2.25 -5.37
C GLY A 227 -6.69 -3.40 -6.24
N PRO A 228 -7.29 -4.44 -5.62
CA PRO A 228 -7.61 -5.69 -6.34
C PRO A 228 -8.71 -5.54 -7.39
N SER A 229 -9.46 -4.45 -7.41
CA SER A 229 -10.54 -4.23 -8.39
C SER A 229 -10.07 -3.56 -9.68
N VAL A 230 -8.89 -2.93 -9.71
CA VAL A 230 -8.34 -2.27 -10.92
C VAL A 230 -8.16 -3.25 -12.10
N PRO A 231 -7.57 -4.46 -11.92
CA PRO A 231 -7.50 -5.43 -13.00
C PRO A 231 -8.87 -5.84 -13.54
N THR A 232 -9.90 -5.90 -12.69
CA THR A 232 -11.28 -6.19 -13.10
C THR A 232 -11.84 -5.06 -13.97
N CYS A 233 -11.59 -3.80 -13.60
CA CYS A 233 -11.95 -2.63 -14.40
C CYS A 233 -11.25 -2.62 -15.76
N LEU A 234 -9.97 -2.96 -15.81
CA LEU A 234 -9.23 -3.07 -17.07
C LEU A 234 -9.81 -4.16 -17.98
N ALA A 235 -10.15 -5.33 -17.43
CA ALA A 235 -10.78 -6.40 -18.18
C ALA A 235 -12.17 -5.98 -18.71
N ALA A 236 -12.98 -5.31 -17.88
CA ALA A 236 -14.28 -4.78 -18.30
C ALA A 236 -14.14 -3.72 -19.40
N ALA A 237 -13.13 -2.84 -19.30
CA ALA A 237 -12.85 -1.83 -20.32
C ALA A 237 -12.40 -2.45 -21.66
N HIS A 238 -11.68 -3.57 -21.64
CA HIS A 238 -11.35 -4.32 -22.85
C HIS A 238 -12.59 -4.94 -23.49
N ALA A 239 -13.46 -5.58 -22.71
CA ALA A 239 -14.70 -6.16 -23.22
C ALA A 239 -15.64 -5.06 -23.80
N ALA A 240 -15.76 -3.92 -23.12
CA ALA A 240 -16.55 -2.79 -23.59
C ALA A 240 -16.05 -2.21 -24.92
N ALA A 241 -14.75 -2.23 -25.15
CA ALA A 241 -14.16 -1.78 -26.41
C ALA A 241 -14.57 -2.64 -27.61
N GLU A 242 -14.83 -3.94 -27.43
CA GLU A 242 -15.35 -4.82 -28.46
C GLU A 242 -16.79 -4.43 -28.87
N GLU A 243 -17.52 -3.75 -27.97
CA GLU A 243 -18.85 -3.21 -28.19
C GLU A 243 -18.83 -1.72 -28.65
N GLY A 244 -17.64 -1.16 -28.87
CA GLY A 244 -17.45 0.21 -29.36
C GLY A 244 -17.48 1.27 -28.28
N LEU A 245 -17.39 0.90 -26.98
CA LEU A 245 -17.31 1.84 -25.86
C LEU A 245 -15.87 2.15 -25.47
N SER A 246 -15.53 3.43 -25.36
CA SER A 246 -14.21 3.91 -24.95
C SER A 246 -14.20 4.20 -23.45
N VAL A 247 -13.72 3.24 -22.67
CA VAL A 247 -13.73 3.27 -21.20
C VAL A 247 -12.40 3.75 -20.66
N GLU A 248 -12.43 4.80 -19.85
CA GLU A 248 -11.30 5.26 -19.06
C GLU A 248 -11.22 4.49 -17.73
N VAL A 249 -10.02 4.13 -17.28
CA VAL A 249 -9.82 3.50 -15.98
C VAL A 249 -8.86 4.34 -15.15
N VAL A 250 -9.33 4.79 -13.99
CA VAL A 250 -8.56 5.50 -12.98
C VAL A 250 -8.26 4.57 -11.83
N ASP A 251 -6.97 4.33 -11.58
CA ASP A 251 -6.48 3.68 -10.36
C ASP A 251 -6.19 4.76 -9.31
N LEU A 252 -6.92 4.73 -8.20
CA LEU A 252 -6.74 5.70 -7.11
C LEU A 252 -5.40 5.54 -6.39
N ARG A 253 -4.80 4.34 -6.39
CA ARG A 253 -3.55 3.99 -5.68
C ARG A 253 -3.62 4.21 -4.17
N THR A 254 -4.17 5.34 -3.73
CA THR A 254 -4.40 5.66 -2.32
C THR A 254 -5.88 5.91 -2.06
N VAL A 255 -6.34 5.46 -0.93
CA VAL A 255 -7.71 5.73 -0.47
C VAL A 255 -7.74 6.78 0.65
N ASN A 256 -6.58 7.13 1.19
CA ASN A 256 -6.36 8.29 2.04
C ASN A 256 -4.87 8.73 1.96
N PRO A 257 -4.54 9.99 1.52
CA PRO A 257 -5.48 10.95 0.94
C PRO A 257 -6.03 10.49 -0.41
N LEU A 258 -7.25 10.90 -0.72
CA LEU A 258 -7.87 10.64 -2.02
C LEU A 258 -7.44 11.73 -3.02
N ASP A 259 -7.02 11.36 -4.22
CA ASP A 259 -6.73 12.30 -5.31
C ASP A 259 -8.03 12.68 -6.05
N GLU A 260 -8.79 13.57 -5.42
CA GLU A 260 -10.08 14.05 -5.95
C GLU A 260 -9.90 14.81 -7.27
N ASP A 261 -8.77 15.50 -7.48
CA ASP A 261 -8.52 16.28 -8.68
C ASP A 261 -8.38 15.39 -9.92
N THR A 262 -7.59 14.32 -9.85
CA THR A 262 -7.45 13.36 -10.95
C THR A 262 -8.78 12.66 -11.25
N MET A 263 -9.50 12.25 -10.22
CA MET A 263 -10.81 11.63 -10.37
C MET A 263 -11.82 12.59 -11.03
N ALA A 264 -11.93 13.82 -10.52
CA ALA A 264 -12.84 14.83 -11.05
C ALA A 264 -12.51 15.20 -12.51
N ALA A 265 -11.23 15.32 -12.85
CA ALA A 265 -10.79 15.61 -14.23
C ALA A 265 -11.21 14.51 -15.21
N SER A 266 -11.05 13.23 -14.81
CA SER A 266 -11.46 12.08 -15.63
C SER A 266 -12.98 12.04 -15.81
N VAL A 267 -13.74 12.22 -14.72
CA VAL A 267 -15.21 12.24 -14.79
C VAL A 267 -15.74 13.42 -15.60
N ALA A 268 -15.10 14.60 -15.51
CA ALA A 268 -15.45 15.76 -16.33
C ALA A 268 -15.23 15.50 -17.82
N LYS A 269 -14.19 14.73 -18.18
CA LYS A 269 -13.87 14.34 -19.56
C LYS A 269 -14.93 13.40 -20.14
N THR A 270 -15.36 12.39 -19.40
CA THR A 270 -16.25 11.31 -19.89
C THR A 270 -17.73 11.58 -19.63
N GLY A 271 -18.05 12.42 -18.66
CA GLY A 271 -19.41 12.78 -18.24
C GLY A 271 -20.17 11.66 -17.51
N ARG A 272 -19.56 10.51 -17.26
CA ARG A 272 -20.15 9.34 -16.58
C ARG A 272 -19.08 8.62 -15.78
N ALA A 273 -19.45 8.15 -14.57
CA ALA A 273 -18.54 7.36 -13.74
C ALA A 273 -19.21 6.14 -13.14
N VAL A 274 -18.43 5.10 -12.94
CA VAL A 274 -18.75 3.93 -12.13
C VAL A 274 -17.61 3.69 -11.17
N VAL A 275 -17.89 3.67 -9.87
CA VAL A 275 -16.89 3.36 -8.85
C VAL A 275 -16.98 1.87 -8.52
N VAL A 276 -15.85 1.17 -8.59
CA VAL A 276 -15.76 -0.27 -8.42
C VAL A 276 -14.78 -0.60 -7.29
N ALA A 277 -15.23 -1.35 -6.29
CA ALA A 277 -14.40 -1.78 -5.18
C ALA A 277 -14.85 -3.15 -4.67
N GLU A 278 -13.96 -3.86 -3.97
CA GLU A 278 -14.21 -5.19 -3.42
C GLU A 278 -15.03 -5.16 -2.11
N PRO A 279 -14.83 -4.21 -1.17
CA PRO A 279 -15.55 -4.17 0.09
C PRO A 279 -17.04 -3.89 -0.07
N GLN A 280 -17.80 -4.09 1.02
CA GLN A 280 -19.21 -3.76 1.04
C GLN A 280 -19.44 -2.26 0.75
N GLY A 281 -20.51 -1.95 0.00
CA GLY A 281 -20.77 -0.59 -0.47
C GLY A 281 -21.09 0.41 0.64
N PHE A 282 -21.70 -0.03 1.76
CA PHE A 282 -22.06 0.86 2.86
C PHE A 282 -20.82 1.37 3.60
N ALA A 283 -20.68 2.70 3.70
CA ALA A 283 -19.57 3.38 4.38
C ALA A 283 -18.17 2.99 3.85
N SER A 284 -18.07 2.54 2.62
CA SER A 284 -16.78 2.26 1.96
C SER A 284 -16.17 3.53 1.37
N VAL A 285 -14.86 3.48 1.08
CA VAL A 285 -14.20 4.53 0.30
C VAL A 285 -14.88 4.71 -1.06
N ALA A 286 -15.32 3.62 -1.69
CA ALA A 286 -16.06 3.67 -2.95
C ALA A 286 -17.37 4.45 -2.85
N SER A 287 -18.09 4.36 -1.73
CA SER A 287 -19.32 5.13 -1.50
C SER A 287 -19.04 6.63 -1.24
N TRP A 288 -17.86 6.98 -0.79
CA TRP A 288 -17.42 8.37 -0.69
C TRP A 288 -17.03 8.93 -2.05
N ALA A 289 -16.31 8.13 -2.86
CA ALA A 289 -15.84 8.54 -4.18
C ALA A 289 -16.96 8.65 -5.23
N ALA A 290 -18.13 8.04 -4.99
CA ALA A 290 -19.30 8.09 -5.88
C ALA A 290 -20.20 9.31 -5.60
#